data_2577628a8cf03e85757ce84e07f09208
#
_entry.id   2577628a8cf03e85757ce84e07f09208
#
_cell.length_a   1.000
_cell.length_b   1.000
_cell.length_c   1.000
_cell.angle_alpha   90.00
_cell.angle_beta   90.00
_cell.angle_gamma   90.00
#
_symmetry.space_group_name_H-M   'P 1'
#
loop_
_entity.id
_entity.type
_entity.pdbx_description
1 polymer ?
#
loop_
_entity_poly.entity_id
_entity_poly.type
_entity_poly.pdbx_seq_one_letter_code
_entity_poly.pdbx_strand_id
1 'polypeptide(L)'
;MANYWGYRIDTNAREYFYQEILDNRLRQGWGWDDSQNLKGDNVDISARRNFPILNKVKKGDILLVPRIEGWDEVAIVEAVEDFNTGYDFNIDPKIGDYGHIFPVKFRKCFSRYNDNVGGNYS
;
A
#
# COMPACT_ATOMS: atom_id res chain seq x y z
N MET A 1 4.10 14.03 14.47
CA MET A 1 4.35 12.65 14.91
C MET A 1 3.76 11.68 13.92
N ALA A 2 4.51 10.67 13.56
CA ALA A 2 4.05 9.68 12.59
C ALA A 2 2.97 8.78 13.18
N ASN A 3 1.96 8.47 12.40
CA ASN A 3 0.97 7.46 12.72
C ASN A 3 1.37 6.14 12.07
N TYR A 4 0.83 5.05 12.59
CA TYR A 4 1.07 3.71 12.09
C TYR A 4 -0.24 3.12 11.58
N TRP A 5 -0.18 2.55 10.38
CA TRP A 5 -1.36 2.00 9.69
C TRP A 5 -1.10 0.57 9.28
N GLY A 6 -2.10 -0.28 9.46
CA GLY A 6 -2.07 -1.60 8.84
C GLY A 6 -2.53 -1.50 7.39
N TYR A 7 -1.89 -2.25 6.50
CA TYR A 7 -2.24 -2.24 5.09
C TYR A 7 -2.30 -3.67 4.59
N ARG A 8 -3.50 -4.11 4.22
CA ARG A 8 -3.72 -5.47 3.74
C ARG A 8 -3.56 -5.55 2.24
N ILE A 9 -2.97 -6.64 1.80
CA ILE A 9 -2.85 -6.96 0.38
C ILE A 9 -3.59 -8.25 0.08
N ASP A 10 -3.87 -8.48 -1.20
CA ASP A 10 -4.30 -9.78 -1.67
C ASP A 10 -3.07 -10.69 -1.69
N THR A 11 -3.05 -11.69 -0.83
CA THR A 11 -1.89 -12.58 -0.69
C THR A 11 -1.65 -13.42 -1.94
N ASN A 12 -2.64 -13.59 -2.79
CA ASN A 12 -2.45 -14.27 -4.08
C ASN A 12 -1.60 -13.45 -5.04
N ALA A 13 -1.51 -12.14 -4.83
CA ALA A 13 -0.71 -11.24 -5.64
C ALA A 13 0.49 -10.68 -4.85
N ARG A 14 0.92 -11.37 -3.79
CA ARG A 14 1.96 -10.82 -2.91
C ARG A 14 3.28 -10.52 -3.61
N GLU A 15 3.69 -11.34 -4.55
CA GLU A 15 4.92 -11.09 -5.30
C GLU A 15 4.85 -9.77 -6.06
N TYR A 16 3.71 -9.52 -6.70
CA TYR A 16 3.48 -8.29 -7.40
C TYR A 16 3.55 -7.08 -6.46
N PHE A 17 2.84 -7.16 -5.33
CA PHE A 17 2.85 -6.08 -4.36
C PHE A 17 4.26 -5.82 -3.82
N TYR A 18 5.01 -6.89 -3.58
CA TYR A 18 6.37 -6.75 -3.05
C TYR A 18 7.28 -6.03 -4.06
N GLN A 19 7.20 -6.41 -5.33
CA GLN A 19 7.99 -5.74 -6.36
C GLN A 19 7.62 -4.27 -6.49
N GLU A 20 6.33 -3.96 -6.40
CA GLU A 20 5.89 -2.57 -6.45
C GLU A 20 6.37 -1.77 -5.25
N ILE A 21 6.36 -2.37 -4.06
CA ILE A 21 6.88 -1.72 -2.86
C ILE A 21 8.39 -1.46 -2.99
N LEU A 22 9.14 -2.41 -3.54
CA LEU A 22 10.57 -2.21 -3.79
C LEU A 22 10.82 -1.06 -4.76
N ASP A 23 9.87 -0.79 -5.64
CA ASP A 23 9.91 0.34 -6.56
C ASP A 23 9.22 1.59 -5.99
N ASN A 24 8.94 1.58 -4.69
CA ASN A 24 8.37 2.72 -3.96
C ASN A 24 6.94 3.05 -4.36
N ARG A 25 6.17 2.05 -4.77
CA ARG A 25 4.75 2.20 -5.07
C ARG A 25 3.95 1.26 -4.19
N LEU A 26 2.97 1.80 -3.48
CA LEU A 26 2.01 1.00 -2.74
C LEU A 26 0.71 0.99 -3.53
N ARG A 27 0.33 -0.16 -4.04
CA ARG A 27 -0.85 -0.29 -4.88
C ARG A 27 -2.03 -0.84 -4.11
N GLN A 28 -3.23 -0.49 -4.58
CA GLN A 28 -4.49 -0.93 -3.99
C GLN A 28 -5.47 -1.34 -5.08
N GLY A 29 -6.28 -2.35 -4.81
CA GLY A 29 -7.29 -2.86 -5.72
C GLY A 29 -8.52 -1.96 -5.83
N TRP A 30 -9.47 -2.40 -6.62
CA TRP A 30 -10.64 -1.64 -7.05
C TRP A 30 -10.22 -0.48 -7.95
N GLY A 31 -9.20 -0.74 -8.79
CA GLY A 31 -8.65 0.22 -9.72
C GLY A 31 -8.36 -0.41 -11.08
N TRP A 32 -9.41 -1.02 -11.70
CA TRP A 32 -9.26 -1.67 -13.01
C TRP A 32 -9.82 -0.83 -14.15
N ASP A 33 -10.39 0.33 -13.85
CA ASP A 33 -11.00 1.22 -14.85
C ASP A 33 -10.76 2.67 -14.46
N ASP A 34 -10.62 3.54 -15.45
CA ASP A 34 -10.34 4.96 -15.22
C ASP A 34 -11.44 5.65 -14.41
N SER A 35 -12.67 5.13 -14.45
CA SER A 35 -13.76 5.67 -13.63
C SER A 35 -13.53 5.50 -12.14
N GLN A 36 -12.56 4.69 -11.76
CA GLN A 36 -12.22 4.42 -10.35
C GLN A 36 -11.10 5.33 -9.83
N ASN A 37 -10.56 6.21 -10.65
CA ASN A 37 -9.54 7.17 -10.22
C ASN A 37 -10.14 8.08 -9.14
N LEU A 38 -9.56 8.04 -7.94
CA LEU A 38 -10.07 8.80 -6.79
C LEU A 38 -9.98 10.31 -6.97
N LYS A 39 -9.22 10.77 -7.94
CA LYS A 39 -9.10 12.18 -8.29
C LYS A 39 -10.01 12.57 -9.44
N GLY A 40 -10.80 11.64 -9.94
CA GLY A 40 -11.73 11.90 -11.02
C GLY A 40 -12.97 12.65 -10.55
N ASP A 41 -13.72 13.18 -11.50
CA ASP A 41 -14.91 13.98 -11.20
C ASP A 41 -16.07 13.12 -10.68
N ASN A 42 -16.12 11.86 -11.09
CA ASN A 42 -17.26 11.00 -10.82
C ASN A 42 -16.79 9.58 -10.52
N VAL A 43 -16.25 9.41 -9.32
CA VAL A 43 -15.59 8.17 -8.93
C VAL A 43 -16.60 7.04 -8.78
N ASP A 44 -16.31 5.90 -9.41
CA ASP A 44 -17.11 4.69 -9.30
C ASP A 44 -17.22 4.27 -7.83
N ILE A 45 -18.43 3.84 -7.44
CA ILE A 45 -18.73 3.50 -6.06
C ILE A 45 -17.81 2.40 -5.52
N SER A 46 -17.40 1.47 -6.39
CA SER A 46 -16.50 0.37 -5.97
C SER A 46 -15.15 0.86 -5.50
N ALA A 47 -14.67 1.98 -6.01
CA ALA A 47 -13.37 2.53 -5.62
C ALA A 47 -13.44 3.40 -4.38
N ARG A 48 -14.62 3.86 -3.99
CA ARG A 48 -14.77 4.80 -2.87
C ARG A 48 -14.30 4.23 -1.54
N ARG A 49 -14.21 2.93 -1.43
CA ARG A 49 -13.68 2.26 -0.24
C ARG A 49 -12.22 2.67 0.06
N ASN A 50 -11.54 3.23 -0.93
CA ASN A 50 -10.14 3.67 -0.77
C ASN A 50 -10.02 5.11 -0.29
N PHE A 51 -11.14 5.87 -0.21
CA PHE A 51 -11.08 7.24 0.28
C PHE A 51 -10.50 7.37 1.69
N PRO A 52 -10.81 6.49 2.64
CA PRO A 52 -10.27 6.66 3.99
C PRO A 52 -8.74 6.68 4.02
N ILE A 53 -8.09 5.76 3.31
CA ILE A 53 -6.63 5.74 3.28
C ILE A 53 -6.07 6.96 2.56
N LEU A 54 -6.73 7.37 1.46
CA LEU A 54 -6.33 8.57 0.71
C LEU A 54 -6.32 9.80 1.61
N ASN A 55 -7.31 9.93 2.48
CA ASN A 55 -7.51 11.14 3.26
C ASN A 55 -6.80 11.13 4.62
N LYS A 56 -6.40 9.96 5.12
CA LYS A 56 -5.86 9.83 6.47
C LYS A 56 -4.35 9.73 6.54
N VAL A 57 -3.71 9.11 5.55
CA VAL A 57 -2.27 8.87 5.59
C VAL A 57 -1.52 10.13 5.18
N LYS A 58 -0.60 10.55 6.04
CA LYS A 58 0.18 11.77 5.87
C LYS A 58 1.64 11.45 5.68
N LYS A 59 2.37 12.40 5.10
CA LYS A 59 3.82 12.28 4.92
C LYS A 59 4.48 11.90 6.25
N GLY A 60 5.34 10.89 6.20
CA GLY A 60 6.04 10.39 7.37
C GLY A 60 5.33 9.28 8.10
N ASP A 61 4.07 9.02 7.78
CA ASP A 61 3.35 7.91 8.39
C ASP A 61 3.94 6.57 7.96
N ILE A 62 3.83 5.58 8.83
CA ILE A 62 4.37 4.24 8.61
C ILE A 62 3.21 3.29 8.31
N LEU A 63 3.39 2.46 7.29
CA LEU A 63 2.43 1.42 6.97
C LEU A 63 3.09 0.05 7.14
N LEU A 64 2.39 -0.83 7.80
CA LEU A 64 2.82 -2.21 8.01
C LEU A 64 2.04 -3.09 7.05
N VAL A 65 2.75 -3.76 6.16
CA VAL A 65 2.16 -4.59 5.11
C VAL A 65 2.47 -6.06 5.44
N PRO A 66 1.55 -6.77 6.10
CA PRO A 66 1.80 -8.16 6.49
C PRO A 66 1.66 -9.11 5.31
N ARG A 67 2.32 -10.25 5.43
CA ARG A 67 2.23 -11.36 4.48
C ARG A 67 2.71 -11.02 3.07
N ILE A 68 3.63 -10.05 3.00
CA ILE A 68 4.08 -9.54 1.70
C ILE A 68 5.05 -10.52 1.01
N GLU A 69 5.94 -11.13 1.75
CA GLU A 69 6.92 -12.07 1.22
C GLU A 69 6.59 -13.51 1.64
N GLY A 70 6.09 -13.68 2.84
CA GLY A 70 5.65 -14.94 3.39
C GLY A 70 4.59 -14.71 4.44
N TRP A 71 4.02 -15.78 4.99
CA TRP A 71 2.92 -15.66 5.93
C TRP A 71 3.30 -14.91 7.21
N ASP A 72 4.59 -14.97 7.58
CA ASP A 72 5.12 -14.33 8.78
C ASP A 72 5.92 -13.07 8.48
N GLU A 73 6.04 -12.67 7.23
CA GLU A 73 6.82 -11.50 6.86
C GLU A 73 5.96 -10.24 6.85
N VAL A 74 6.56 -9.15 7.32
CA VAL A 74 5.92 -7.84 7.34
C VAL A 74 6.85 -6.82 6.70
N ALA A 75 6.36 -6.09 5.72
CA ALA A 75 7.11 -4.99 5.13
C ALA A 75 6.74 -3.69 5.84
N ILE A 76 7.74 -2.87 6.05
CA ILE A 76 7.58 -1.52 6.60
C ILE A 76 7.83 -0.54 5.48
N VAL A 77 6.84 0.31 5.21
CA VAL A 77 6.97 1.39 4.23
C VAL A 77 6.61 2.71 4.88
N GLU A 78 7.15 3.78 4.36
CA GLU A 78 6.90 5.13 4.86
C GLU A 78 6.25 5.96 3.77
N ALA A 79 5.20 6.68 4.10
CA ALA A 79 4.57 7.62 3.17
C ALA A 79 5.51 8.80 2.93
N VAL A 80 5.87 9.02 1.66
CA VAL A 80 6.81 10.11 1.32
C VAL A 80 6.08 11.42 1.02
N GLU A 81 4.77 11.35 0.89
CA GLU A 81 3.88 12.51 0.76
C GLU A 81 2.56 12.16 1.43
N ASP A 82 1.75 13.17 1.71
CA ASP A 82 0.35 12.93 2.05
C ASP A 82 -0.27 12.15 0.90
N PHE A 83 -1.00 11.10 1.21
CA PHE A 83 -1.58 10.28 0.14
C PHE A 83 -2.54 11.07 -0.73
N ASN A 84 -3.23 12.06 -0.16
CA ASN A 84 -4.13 12.91 -0.93
C ASN A 84 -3.40 13.67 -2.04
N THR A 85 -2.19 14.17 -1.77
CA THR A 85 -1.43 14.94 -2.76
C THR A 85 -0.57 14.08 -3.66
N GLY A 86 -0.07 12.97 -3.14
CA GLY A 86 0.85 12.10 -3.89
C GLY A 86 0.19 10.97 -4.64
N TYR A 87 -1.10 10.77 -4.44
CA TYR A 87 -1.84 9.70 -5.10
C TYR A 87 -1.75 9.80 -6.62
N ASP A 88 -1.57 8.66 -7.27
CA ASP A 88 -1.61 8.55 -8.72
C ASP A 88 -2.51 7.39 -9.11
N PHE A 89 -2.96 7.38 -10.35
CA PHE A 89 -3.78 6.30 -10.88
C PHE A 89 -3.22 5.86 -12.22
N ASN A 90 -2.78 4.60 -12.26
CA ASN A 90 -2.23 4.01 -13.48
C ASN A 90 -2.42 2.49 -13.42
N ILE A 91 -3.37 2.01 -14.20
CA ILE A 91 -3.67 0.58 -14.25
C ILE A 91 -2.48 -0.14 -14.87
N ASP A 92 -2.00 -1.19 -14.18
CA ASP A 92 -0.92 -2.00 -14.72
C ASP A 92 -1.51 -2.91 -15.82
N PRO A 93 -1.10 -2.75 -17.08
CA PRO A 93 -1.67 -3.52 -18.17
C PRO A 93 -1.41 -5.02 -18.06
N LYS A 94 -0.40 -5.44 -17.30
CA LYS A 94 -0.10 -6.85 -17.11
C LYS A 94 -1.13 -7.52 -16.20
N ILE A 95 -1.68 -6.77 -15.27
CA ILE A 95 -2.63 -7.28 -14.27
C ILE A 95 -4.05 -6.87 -14.61
N GLY A 96 -4.24 -5.66 -15.12
CA GLY A 96 -5.56 -5.10 -15.41
C GLY A 96 -6.29 -4.62 -14.18
N ASP A 97 -5.57 -4.32 -13.09
CA ASP A 97 -6.11 -3.83 -11.84
C ASP A 97 -5.03 -3.07 -11.09
N TYR A 98 -5.31 -2.75 -9.83
CA TYR A 98 -4.37 -2.09 -8.91
C TYR A 98 -3.91 -0.74 -9.42
N GLY A 99 -4.83 0.00 -10.03
CA GLY A 99 -4.52 1.34 -10.56
C GLY A 99 -4.22 2.39 -9.52
N HIS A 100 -4.70 2.20 -8.28
CA HIS A 100 -4.43 3.16 -7.20
C HIS A 100 -2.99 3.03 -6.74
N ILE A 101 -2.25 4.13 -6.76
CA ILE A 101 -0.83 4.16 -6.39
C ILE A 101 -0.63 5.20 -5.32
N PHE A 102 -0.03 4.78 -4.21
CA PHE A 102 0.31 5.68 -3.10
C PHE A 102 1.83 5.80 -2.99
N PRO A 103 2.34 7.01 -2.76
CA PRO A 103 3.79 7.26 -2.74
C PRO A 103 4.40 6.81 -1.43
N VAL A 104 5.23 5.78 -1.49
CA VAL A 104 5.88 5.23 -0.31
C VAL A 104 7.35 5.01 -0.58
N LYS A 105 8.11 4.79 0.51
CA LYS A 105 9.48 4.33 0.46
C LYS A 105 9.58 3.05 1.27
N PHE A 106 10.10 2.01 0.64
CA PHE A 106 10.36 0.75 1.33
C PHE A 106 11.45 0.95 2.38
N ARG A 107 11.21 0.48 3.60
CA ARG A 107 12.19 0.56 4.67
C ARG A 107 12.84 -0.78 4.94
N LYS A 108 12.06 -1.80 5.25
CA LYS A 108 12.58 -3.15 5.52
C LYS A 108 11.44 -4.16 5.60
N CYS A 109 11.81 -5.43 5.45
CA CYS A 109 10.96 -6.56 5.84
C CYS A 109 11.54 -7.20 7.09
N PHE A 110 10.66 -7.78 7.89
CA PHE A 110 11.10 -8.59 9.02
C PHE A 110 10.13 -9.74 9.24
N SER A 111 10.64 -10.82 9.83
CA SER A 111 9.82 -11.98 10.19
C SER A 111 9.21 -11.76 11.57
N ARG A 112 7.91 -12.04 11.67
CA ARG A 112 7.20 -11.91 12.94
C ARG A 112 7.69 -12.88 14.00
N TYR A 113 8.26 -14.01 13.58
CA TYR A 113 8.62 -15.09 14.49
C TYR A 113 10.12 -15.30 14.65
N ASN A 114 10.89 -14.94 13.64
CA ASN A 114 12.31 -15.28 13.59
C ASN A 114 13.22 -14.09 13.88
N ASP A 115 12.79 -12.89 13.56
CA ASP A 115 13.59 -11.71 13.81
C ASP A 115 13.49 -11.32 15.27
N ASN A 116 14.63 -10.98 15.85
CA ASN A 116 14.69 -10.54 17.22
C ASN A 116 14.51 -9.03 17.31
N VAL A 117 13.56 -8.52 16.58
CA VAL A 117 13.30 -7.09 16.53
C VAL A 117 12.75 -6.64 17.87
N GLY A 118 13.54 -5.88 18.61
CA GLY A 118 13.18 -5.47 19.94
C GLY A 118 13.11 -6.61 20.93
N GLY A 119 13.51 -7.79 20.54
CA GLY A 119 13.55 -8.96 21.41
C GLY A 119 12.22 -9.44 21.92
N ASN A 120 11.17 -8.76 21.64
CA ASN A 120 9.84 -9.05 22.17
C ASN A 120 8.75 -8.81 21.14
N TYR A 121 9.12 -8.77 19.93
CA TYR A 121 8.16 -8.59 18.88
C TYR A 121 7.24 -9.81 18.82
N SER A 122 5.99 -9.59 18.79
CA SER A 122 5.04 -10.68 18.78
C SER A 122 3.80 -10.33 17.99
#